data_3cf9dfb88047b47521884c33e201876f
#
_entry.id   3cf9dfb88047b47521884c33e201876f
#
_cell.length_a   1.000
_cell.length_b   1.000
_cell.length_c   1.000
_cell.angle_alpha   90.00
_cell.angle_beta   90.00
_cell.angle_gamma   90.00
#
_symmetry.space_group_name_H-M   'P 1'
#
loop_
_entity.id
_entity.type
_entity.pdbx_description
1 polymer ?
#
loop_
_entity_poly.entity_id
_entity_poly.type
_entity_poly.pdbx_seq_one_letter_code
_entity_poly.pdbx_strand_id
1 'polypeptide(L)'
;MDAESIEKSEKLNQPFVQDSWKYKGVVADVDMLDCSNMEFETGGELITVKPDWIINTSCEHMSTLWYDSVDSDQLIIMQTNNSEEFDGHINPCYTAEDMQEKYPLSKLHYIGAMVTPAYTRFMQIGYK
;
A
#
# COMPACT_ATOMS: atom_id res chain seq x y z
N MET A 1 -5.13 -5.65 8.52
CA MET A 1 -4.49 -7.00 8.43
C MET A 1 -4.55 -7.60 9.82
N ASP A 2 -4.86 -8.88 9.95
CA ASP A 2 -4.98 -9.54 11.25
C ASP A 2 -3.63 -10.09 11.76
N ALA A 3 -3.56 -10.38 13.06
CA ALA A 3 -2.33 -10.84 13.72
C ALA A 3 -1.82 -12.20 13.16
N GLU A 4 -2.73 -13.08 12.71
CA GLU A 4 -2.36 -14.38 12.14
C GLU A 4 -1.66 -14.21 10.79
N SER A 5 -2.12 -13.28 9.97
CA SER A 5 -1.48 -12.93 8.68
C SER A 5 -0.09 -12.33 8.89
N ILE A 6 0.11 -11.52 9.93
CA ILE A 6 1.44 -10.98 10.29
C ILE A 6 2.38 -12.10 10.71
N GLU A 7 1.96 -13.01 11.58
CA GLU A 7 2.79 -14.14 12.02
C GLU A 7 3.23 -15.02 10.83
N LYS A 8 2.31 -15.33 9.93
CA LYS A 8 2.61 -16.07 8.69
C LYS A 8 3.62 -15.34 7.82
N SER A 9 3.44 -14.04 7.66
CA SER A 9 4.30 -13.17 6.86
C SER A 9 5.72 -13.09 7.43
N GLU A 10 5.87 -12.90 8.75
CA GLU A 10 7.16 -12.90 9.43
C GLU A 10 7.86 -14.28 9.35
N LYS A 11 7.10 -15.36 9.47
CA LYS A 11 7.63 -16.72 9.31
C LYS A 11 8.17 -16.98 7.90
N LEU A 12 7.48 -16.52 6.86
CA LEU A 12 7.93 -16.62 5.47
C LEU A 12 9.17 -15.78 5.20
N ASN A 13 9.31 -14.65 5.91
CA ASN A 13 10.42 -13.71 5.77
C ASN A 13 11.46 -13.83 6.89
N GLN A 14 11.48 -14.96 7.61
CA GLN A 14 12.35 -15.19 8.77
C GLN A 14 13.83 -14.79 8.59
N PRO A 15 14.50 -15.06 7.45
CA PRO A 15 15.89 -14.64 7.25
C PRO A 15 16.08 -13.10 7.29
N PHE A 16 15.04 -12.35 6.93
CA PHE A 16 15.06 -10.87 6.93
C PHE A 16 14.61 -10.27 8.26
N VAL A 17 13.82 -11.01 9.05
CA VAL A 17 13.42 -10.62 10.41
C VAL A 17 14.58 -10.77 11.39
N GLN A 18 15.32 -11.89 11.31
CA GLN A 18 16.38 -12.23 12.27
C GLN A 18 17.67 -11.43 12.06
N ASP A 19 17.97 -11.09 10.82
CA ASP A 19 19.24 -10.45 10.46
C ASP A 19 19.04 -8.95 10.18
N SER A 20 19.20 -8.15 11.21
CA SER A 20 19.19 -6.67 11.14
C SER A 20 17.87 -6.00 10.72
N TRP A 21 16.74 -6.62 11.02
CA TRP A 21 15.45 -5.92 10.94
C TRP A 21 15.06 -5.43 9.53
N LYS A 22 15.40 -6.22 8.51
CA LYS A 22 15.09 -5.91 7.11
C LYS A 22 13.62 -6.12 6.76
N TYR A 23 12.87 -6.84 7.62
CA TYR A 23 11.45 -7.07 7.48
C TYR A 23 10.78 -6.98 8.85
N LYS A 24 9.67 -6.27 8.94
CA LYS A 24 8.82 -6.18 10.13
C LYS A 24 7.36 -6.14 9.71
N GLY A 25 6.58 -7.10 10.21
CA GLY A 25 5.13 -7.09 10.11
C GLY A 25 4.52 -6.22 11.21
N VAL A 26 3.56 -5.37 10.87
CA VAL A 26 2.85 -4.51 11.83
C VAL A 26 1.35 -4.61 11.58
N VAL A 27 0.56 -4.78 12.65
CA VAL A 27 -0.90 -4.64 12.59
C VAL A 27 -1.23 -3.17 12.74
N ALA A 28 -1.81 -2.60 11.70
CA ALA A 28 -2.22 -1.20 11.71
C ALA A 28 -3.46 -1.00 10.83
N ASP A 29 -4.25 0.02 11.16
CA ASP A 29 -5.28 0.55 10.28
C ASP A 29 -4.61 1.53 9.32
N VAL A 30 -4.63 1.21 8.03
CA VAL A 30 -3.95 1.98 7.01
C VAL A 30 -4.52 3.40 6.86
N ASP A 31 -5.81 3.59 7.13
CA ASP A 31 -6.47 4.90 7.08
C ASP A 31 -6.08 5.81 8.26
N MET A 32 -5.44 5.23 9.29
CA MET A 32 -4.93 5.96 10.46
C MET A 32 -3.41 6.14 10.44
N LEU A 33 -2.71 5.56 9.45
CA LEU A 33 -1.27 5.71 9.30
C LEU A 33 -0.92 7.04 8.65
N ASP A 34 0.03 7.74 9.24
CA ASP A 34 0.74 8.82 8.56
C ASP A 34 1.87 8.23 7.71
N CYS A 35 1.65 8.10 6.40
CA CYS A 35 2.64 7.53 5.48
C CYS A 35 3.90 8.41 5.33
N SER A 36 3.83 9.68 5.71
CA SER A 36 5.00 10.58 5.72
C SER A 36 5.88 10.36 6.96
N ASN A 37 5.30 9.85 8.06
CA ASN A 37 5.98 9.70 9.35
C ASN A 37 5.34 8.57 10.16
N MET A 38 5.59 7.33 9.77
CA MET A 38 4.99 6.15 10.41
C MET A 38 5.53 5.94 11.82
N GLU A 39 4.63 5.83 12.80
CA GLU A 39 4.96 5.50 14.19
C GLU A 39 4.38 4.14 14.56
N PHE A 40 5.17 3.28 15.16
CA PHE A 40 4.71 2.01 15.68
C PHE A 40 5.56 1.53 16.86
N GLU A 41 4.92 0.80 17.78
CA GLU A 41 5.58 0.21 18.94
C GLU A 41 6.11 -1.19 18.59
N THR A 42 7.37 -1.45 18.95
CA THR A 42 7.97 -2.78 18.83
C THR A 42 8.96 -3.01 19.97
N GLY A 43 8.85 -4.17 20.65
CA GLY A 43 9.72 -4.50 21.79
C GLY A 43 9.64 -3.51 22.95
N GLY A 44 8.55 -2.76 23.10
CA GLY A 44 8.37 -1.72 24.13
C GLY A 44 9.00 -0.38 23.78
N GLU A 45 9.50 -0.20 22.57
CA GLU A 45 10.06 1.05 22.06
C GLU A 45 9.16 1.62 20.94
N LEU A 46 8.95 2.93 20.96
CA LEU A 46 8.31 3.67 19.88
C LEU A 46 9.34 3.92 18.78
N ILE A 47 9.04 3.47 17.58
CA ILE A 47 9.88 3.66 16.41
C ILE A 47 9.16 4.57 15.43
N THR A 48 9.88 5.55 14.92
CA THR A 48 9.42 6.48 13.89
C THR A 48 10.19 6.22 12.60
N VAL A 49 9.47 6.02 11.50
CA VAL A 49 10.06 5.75 10.18
C VAL A 49 9.40 6.64 9.13
N LYS A 50 10.23 7.35 8.36
CA LYS A 50 9.79 7.95 7.10
C LYS A 50 10.24 7.03 5.97
N PRO A 51 9.33 6.31 5.30
CA PRO A 51 9.68 5.44 4.19
C PRO A 51 10.03 6.26 2.94
N ASP A 52 11.03 5.83 2.19
CA ASP A 52 11.34 6.40 0.87
C ASP A 52 10.33 5.96 -0.19
N TRP A 53 9.77 4.78 -0.02
CA TRP A 53 8.84 4.14 -0.96
C TRP A 53 7.59 3.65 -0.23
N ILE A 54 6.43 3.90 -0.83
CA ILE A 54 5.14 3.36 -0.39
C ILE A 54 4.66 2.38 -1.46
N ILE A 55 4.41 1.14 -1.06
CA ILE A 55 3.88 0.12 -1.97
C ILE A 55 2.49 -0.32 -1.45
N ASN A 56 1.46 0.02 -2.20
CA ASN A 56 0.08 -0.38 -1.92
C ASN A 56 -0.48 -1.20 -3.08
N THR A 57 -0.66 -2.49 -2.88
CA THR A 57 -1.16 -3.42 -3.91
C THR A 57 -2.64 -3.73 -3.79
N SER A 58 -3.37 -3.01 -2.93
CA SER A 58 -4.75 -3.30 -2.55
C SER A 58 -5.56 -2.02 -2.31
N CYS A 59 -5.39 -1.01 -3.17
CA CYS A 59 -6.07 0.28 -3.03
C CYS A 59 -7.60 0.15 -3.07
N GLU A 60 -8.14 -0.90 -3.71
CA GLU A 60 -9.56 -1.19 -3.78
C GLU A 60 -10.20 -1.54 -2.43
N HIS A 61 -9.40 -1.97 -1.44
CA HIS A 61 -9.88 -2.37 -0.12
C HIS A 61 -9.87 -1.26 0.94
N MET A 62 -9.38 -0.07 0.61
CA MET A 62 -9.20 1.02 1.58
C MET A 62 -9.66 2.36 1.00
N SER A 63 -9.85 3.34 1.88
CA SER A 63 -10.14 4.71 1.47
C SER A 63 -8.93 5.38 0.80
N THR A 64 -9.07 6.64 0.41
CA THR A 64 -7.95 7.44 -0.12
C THR A 64 -7.12 8.12 0.97
N LEU A 65 -7.49 8.00 2.25
CA LEU A 65 -6.83 8.72 3.36
C LEU A 65 -5.35 8.40 3.49
N TRP A 66 -4.96 7.15 3.27
CA TRP A 66 -3.55 6.77 3.27
C TRP A 66 -2.73 7.57 2.26
N TYR A 67 -3.31 7.83 1.07
CA TYR A 67 -2.66 8.58 0.02
C TYR A 67 -2.50 10.06 0.39
N ASP A 68 -3.46 10.63 1.12
CA ASP A 68 -3.41 12.03 1.53
C ASP A 68 -2.22 12.33 2.45
N SER A 69 -1.79 11.35 3.24
CA SER A 69 -0.65 11.46 4.16
C SER A 69 0.73 11.22 3.50
N VAL A 70 0.79 10.81 2.24
CA VAL A 70 2.06 10.60 1.53
C VAL A 70 2.71 11.93 1.14
N ASP A 71 4.00 12.08 1.41
CA ASP A 71 4.79 13.25 1.01
C ASP A 71 5.18 13.23 -0.47
N SER A 72 5.42 14.42 -1.03
CA SER A 72 5.78 14.59 -2.43
C SER A 72 7.16 14.04 -2.83
N ASP A 73 8.04 13.75 -1.87
CA ASP A 73 9.36 13.16 -2.07
C ASP A 73 9.37 11.62 -1.94
N GLN A 74 8.23 11.01 -1.60
CA GLN A 74 8.08 9.56 -1.50
C GLN A 74 7.63 8.96 -2.84
N LEU A 75 8.32 7.90 -3.29
CA LEU A 75 7.89 7.15 -4.47
C LEU A 75 6.70 6.27 -4.11
N ILE A 76 5.62 6.39 -4.86
CA ILE A 76 4.41 5.57 -4.68
C ILE A 76 4.33 4.52 -5.79
N ILE A 77 4.14 3.27 -5.39
CA ILE A 77 3.81 2.15 -6.27
C ILE A 77 2.45 1.65 -5.81
N MET A 78 1.42 1.80 -6.65
CA MET A 78 0.08 1.43 -6.24
C MET A 78 -0.64 0.60 -7.28
N GLN A 79 -1.47 -0.32 -6.80
CA GLN A 79 -2.32 -1.18 -7.61
C GLN A 79 -3.75 -1.16 -7.10
N THR A 80 -4.69 -1.31 -8.03
CA THR A 80 -6.11 -1.48 -7.79
C THR A 80 -6.69 -2.41 -8.86
N ASN A 81 -7.96 -2.75 -8.77
CA ASN A 81 -8.67 -3.49 -9.79
C ASN A 81 -10.13 -3.02 -9.91
N ASN A 82 -10.82 -3.51 -10.94
CA ASN A 82 -12.21 -3.17 -11.23
C ASN A 82 -13.23 -4.26 -10.80
N SER A 83 -12.82 -5.19 -9.94
CA SER A 83 -13.75 -6.23 -9.47
C SER A 83 -14.68 -5.68 -8.39
N GLU A 84 -15.97 -5.96 -8.53
CA GLU A 84 -17.01 -5.73 -7.52
C GLU A 84 -17.46 -7.04 -6.87
N GLU A 85 -16.92 -8.19 -7.31
CA GLU A 85 -17.38 -9.52 -6.87
C GLU A 85 -16.83 -9.92 -5.49
N PHE A 86 -15.83 -9.19 -4.98
CA PHE A 86 -15.21 -9.49 -3.70
C PHE A 86 -15.72 -8.56 -2.60
N ASP A 87 -16.19 -9.15 -1.51
CA ASP A 87 -16.54 -8.41 -0.30
C ASP A 87 -15.34 -7.56 0.18
N GLY A 88 -15.60 -6.30 0.50
CA GLY A 88 -14.58 -5.36 0.97
C GLY A 88 -13.88 -4.53 -0.11
N HIS A 89 -14.26 -4.65 -1.38
CA HIS A 89 -13.87 -3.69 -2.42
C HIS A 89 -14.71 -2.42 -2.29
N ILE A 90 -14.20 -1.44 -1.57
CA ILE A 90 -14.91 -0.18 -1.29
C ILE A 90 -14.49 0.95 -2.24
N ASN A 91 -13.36 0.79 -2.93
CA ASN A 91 -12.76 1.84 -3.75
C ASN A 91 -12.10 1.30 -5.03
N PRO A 92 -12.82 0.49 -5.85
CA PRO A 92 -12.27 -0.01 -7.12
C PRO A 92 -12.02 1.12 -8.10
N CYS A 93 -11.11 0.90 -9.06
CA CYS A 93 -10.94 1.75 -10.23
C CYS A 93 -11.32 0.96 -11.50
N TYR A 94 -11.99 1.60 -12.44
CA TYR A 94 -12.52 0.96 -13.64
C TYR A 94 -11.64 1.18 -14.87
N THR A 95 -10.85 2.24 -14.87
CA THR A 95 -9.89 2.58 -15.92
C THR A 95 -8.58 3.12 -15.35
N ALA A 96 -7.56 3.25 -16.17
CA ALA A 96 -6.31 3.90 -15.79
C ALA A 96 -6.51 5.39 -15.49
N GLU A 97 -7.42 6.04 -16.23
CA GLU A 97 -7.79 7.44 -16.03
C GLU A 97 -8.50 7.62 -14.68
N ASP A 98 -9.44 6.72 -14.32
CA ASP A 98 -10.10 6.73 -13.02
C ASP A 98 -9.09 6.59 -11.85
N MET A 99 -8.08 5.74 -12.03
CA MET A 99 -6.99 5.63 -11.06
C MET A 99 -6.17 6.92 -10.92
N GLN A 100 -5.90 7.61 -12.04
CA GLN A 100 -5.20 8.90 -12.03
C GLN A 100 -6.02 10.03 -11.39
N GLU A 101 -7.34 10.01 -11.55
CA GLU A 101 -8.23 10.97 -10.91
C GLU A 101 -8.31 10.78 -9.40
N LYS A 102 -8.35 9.50 -8.94
CA LYS A 102 -8.38 9.18 -7.51
C LYS A 102 -7.05 9.41 -6.81
N TYR A 103 -5.95 9.15 -7.49
CA TYR A 103 -4.59 9.21 -6.95
C TYR A 103 -3.67 10.01 -7.90
N PRO A 104 -3.86 11.34 -8.02
CA PRO A 104 -3.12 12.16 -8.96
C PRO A 104 -1.64 12.25 -8.59
N LEU A 105 -0.74 11.91 -9.51
CA LEU A 105 0.70 12.01 -9.35
C LEU A 105 1.24 13.23 -10.09
N SER A 106 2.01 14.09 -9.40
CA SER A 106 2.68 15.25 -10.01
C SER A 106 3.76 14.83 -11.00
N LYS A 107 4.38 13.66 -10.76
CA LYS A 107 5.37 13.05 -11.64
C LYS A 107 5.04 11.57 -11.83
N LEU A 108 4.37 11.27 -12.92
CA LEU A 108 4.03 9.91 -13.32
C LEU A 108 5.22 9.26 -14.03
N HIS A 109 5.67 8.10 -13.53
CA HIS A 109 6.73 7.28 -14.15
C HIS A 109 6.15 6.14 -14.97
N TYR A 110 5.06 5.56 -14.49
CA TYR A 110 4.41 4.44 -15.14
C TYR A 110 2.91 4.44 -14.85
N ILE A 111 2.12 4.08 -15.84
CA ILE A 111 0.73 3.67 -15.70
C ILE A 111 0.45 2.53 -16.67
N GLY A 112 -0.28 1.52 -16.23
CA GLY A 112 -0.62 0.38 -17.07
C GLY A 112 -1.77 -0.43 -16.51
N ALA A 113 -2.30 -1.31 -17.37
CA ALA A 113 -3.37 -2.23 -17.05
C ALA A 113 -2.99 -3.66 -17.47
N MET A 114 -3.41 -4.62 -16.66
CA MET A 114 -3.28 -6.05 -16.94
C MET A 114 -4.66 -6.69 -16.89
N VAL A 115 -5.11 -7.17 -18.04
CA VAL A 115 -6.39 -7.91 -18.15
C VAL A 115 -6.17 -9.34 -17.70
N THR A 116 -6.98 -9.78 -16.74
CA THR A 116 -7.08 -11.18 -16.29
C THR A 116 -8.44 -11.76 -16.70
N PRO A 117 -8.66 -13.06 -16.61
CA PRO A 117 -9.99 -13.62 -16.88
C PRO A 117 -11.11 -13.13 -15.96
N ALA A 118 -10.77 -12.68 -14.73
CA ALA A 118 -11.75 -12.29 -13.72
C ALA A 118 -11.91 -10.76 -13.59
N TYR A 119 -10.84 -9.99 -13.79
CA TYR A 119 -10.84 -8.52 -13.63
C TYR A 119 -9.67 -7.89 -14.36
N THR A 120 -9.70 -6.57 -14.50
CA THR A 120 -8.55 -5.79 -14.95
C THR A 120 -7.86 -5.18 -13.74
N ARG A 121 -6.54 -5.37 -13.63
CA ARG A 121 -5.70 -4.75 -12.62
C ARG A 121 -5.02 -3.53 -13.23
N PHE A 122 -5.04 -2.43 -12.50
CA PHE A 122 -4.37 -1.19 -12.85
C PHE A 122 -3.19 -0.96 -11.91
N MET A 123 -2.15 -0.31 -12.41
CA MET A 123 -0.96 0.05 -11.65
C MET A 123 -0.45 1.40 -12.09
N GLN A 124 -0.04 2.23 -11.13
CA GLN A 124 0.73 3.43 -11.41
C GLN A 124 1.90 3.59 -10.44
N ILE A 125 2.95 4.28 -10.92
CA ILE A 125 4.18 4.54 -10.20
C ILE A 125 4.56 6.01 -10.42
N GLY A 126 4.90 6.71 -9.35
CA GLY A 126 5.36 8.09 -9.43
C GLY A 126 5.40 8.79 -8.09
N TYR A 127 5.50 10.11 -8.13
CA TYR A 127 5.50 10.99 -6.95
C TYR A 127 4.22 11.83 -6.92
N LYS A 128 3.73 12.08 -5.71
CA LYS A 128 2.56 12.93 -5.46
C LYS A 128 2.82 14.40 -5.78
#